data_c71c495880f7a51d243d8e9642bd36e1
#
_entry.id   c71c495880f7a51d243d8e9642bd36e1
#
_cell.length_a   1.000
_cell.length_b   1.000
_cell.length_c   1.000
_cell.angle_alpha   90.00
_cell.angle_beta   90.00
_cell.angle_gamma   90.00
#
_symmetry.space_group_name_H-M   'P 1'
#
loop_
_entity.id
_entity.type
_entity.pdbx_description
1 polymer ?
#
loop_
_entity_poly.entity_id
_entity_poly.type
_entity_poly.pdbx_seq_one_letter_code
_entity_poly.pdbx_strand_id
1 'polypeptide(L)'
;MLSESNNKTFFKLIQESSQEEMIWMCGYISGLLFYKNKNSKKIKKEEETITLVYGTETGNAKNLAFDVYEKAKKEKIKIKLISLDQYCLRDLEKEDYFFIIMSTHGEGNPPSSAKSFFDFIHQNKNLFLENMKYSVLALGDKSYTYFCKAGEDVDKRLYDIGAIRVIPLYKCDVDYENQADKWFSEILNFLK
;
A
#
# COMPACT_ATOMS: atom_id res chain seq x y z
N MET A 1 33.51 11.80 -11.67
CA MET A 1 34.85 12.19 -11.17
C MET A 1 34.82 13.62 -10.72
N LEU A 2 35.47 13.96 -9.60
CA LEU A 2 35.66 15.35 -9.16
C LEU A 2 36.58 16.08 -10.15
N SER A 3 36.41 17.41 -10.31
CA SER A 3 37.38 18.22 -11.06
C SER A 3 38.76 18.20 -10.38
N GLU A 4 39.80 18.46 -11.10
CA GLU A 4 41.19 18.41 -10.56
C GLU A 4 41.38 19.37 -9.37
N SER A 5 40.75 20.56 -9.44
CA SER A 5 40.76 21.55 -8.34
C SER A 5 40.03 21.00 -7.10
N ASN A 6 38.85 20.39 -7.28
CA ASN A 6 38.08 19.84 -6.17
C ASN A 6 38.78 18.62 -5.53
N ASN A 7 39.52 17.81 -6.34
CA ASN A 7 40.31 16.71 -5.81
C ASN A 7 41.41 17.22 -4.89
N LYS A 8 42.19 18.24 -5.32
CA LYS A 8 43.27 18.81 -4.48
C LYS A 8 42.72 19.34 -3.15
N THR A 9 41.60 20.08 -3.20
CA THR A 9 40.97 20.64 -1.99
C THR A 9 40.47 19.53 -1.07
N PHE A 10 39.84 18.49 -1.62
CA PHE A 10 39.33 17.35 -0.88
C PHE A 10 40.46 16.56 -0.18
N PHE A 11 41.54 16.23 -0.89
CA PHE A 11 42.67 15.53 -0.30
C PHE A 11 43.38 16.34 0.79
N LYS A 12 43.54 17.67 0.59
CA LYS A 12 44.09 18.55 1.62
C LYS A 12 43.20 18.54 2.89
N LEU A 13 41.88 18.66 2.73
CA LEU A 13 40.95 18.61 3.84
C LEU A 13 41.06 17.30 4.64
N ILE A 14 41.10 16.16 3.95
CA ILE A 14 41.25 14.85 4.58
C ILE A 14 42.59 14.72 5.35
N GLN A 15 43.67 15.22 4.79
CA GLN A 15 44.97 15.14 5.43
C GLN A 15 45.10 16.03 6.69
N GLU A 16 44.37 17.13 6.73
CA GLU A 16 44.38 18.09 7.85
C GLU A 16 43.31 17.76 8.92
N SER A 17 42.40 16.81 8.65
CA SER A 17 41.30 16.47 9.55
C SER A 17 41.62 15.37 10.54
N SER A 18 41.13 15.52 11.77
CA SER A 18 41.12 14.47 12.79
C SER A 18 40.21 13.31 12.42
N GLN A 19 40.35 12.17 13.09
CA GLN A 19 39.46 11.02 12.92
C GLN A 19 38.01 11.36 13.22
N GLU A 20 37.73 12.18 14.24
CA GLU A 20 36.38 12.60 14.63
C GLU A 20 35.77 13.49 13.56
N GLU A 21 36.53 14.45 12.99
CA GLU A 21 36.07 15.30 11.89
C GLU A 21 35.76 14.50 10.63
N MET A 22 36.57 13.49 10.32
CA MET A 22 36.30 12.57 9.18
C MET A 22 35.03 11.78 9.37
N ILE A 23 34.75 11.28 10.58
CA ILE A 23 33.49 10.57 10.91
C ILE A 23 32.32 11.52 10.74
N TRP A 24 32.40 12.76 11.26
CA TRP A 24 31.37 13.78 11.10
C TRP A 24 31.10 14.11 9.63
N MET A 25 32.18 14.32 8.83
CA MET A 25 32.07 14.58 7.38
C MET A 25 31.38 13.42 6.64
N CYS A 26 31.70 12.17 6.95
CA CYS A 26 31.06 11.00 6.38
C CYS A 26 29.56 10.99 6.71
N GLY A 27 29.17 11.25 7.93
CA GLY A 27 27.78 11.35 8.35
C GLY A 27 27.02 12.47 7.63
N TYR A 28 27.62 13.65 7.54
CA TYR A 28 27.05 14.80 6.84
C TYR A 28 26.85 14.55 5.35
N ILE A 29 27.87 14.01 4.67
CA ILE A 29 27.80 13.69 3.23
C ILE A 29 26.75 12.60 2.99
N SER A 30 26.70 11.57 3.84
CA SER A 30 25.70 10.51 3.76
C SER A 30 24.29 11.07 3.94
N GLY A 31 24.07 11.97 4.89
CA GLY A 31 22.80 12.69 5.09
C GLY A 31 22.40 13.53 3.88
N LEU A 32 23.34 14.26 3.27
CA LEU A 32 23.10 15.03 2.05
C LEU A 32 22.76 14.15 0.84
N LEU A 33 23.42 13.00 0.70
CA LEU A 33 23.13 12.02 -0.35
C LEU A 33 21.73 11.40 -0.16
N PHE A 34 21.39 11.06 1.07
CA PHE A 34 20.05 10.57 1.40
C PHE A 34 18.98 11.61 1.09
N TYR A 35 19.19 12.88 1.48
CA TYR A 35 18.28 13.98 1.17
C TYR A 35 18.17 14.24 -0.34
N LYS A 36 19.30 14.24 -1.08
CA LYS A 36 19.30 14.36 -2.55
C LYS A 36 18.59 13.18 -3.21
N ASN A 37 18.80 11.95 -2.75
CA ASN A 37 18.09 10.78 -3.29
C ASN A 37 16.59 10.82 -2.99
N LYS A 38 16.19 11.31 -1.80
CA LYS A 38 14.78 11.52 -1.47
C LYS A 38 14.13 12.60 -2.35
N ASN A 39 14.89 13.64 -2.72
CA ASN A 39 14.41 14.73 -3.60
C ASN A 39 14.59 14.41 -5.10
N SER A 40 15.56 13.59 -5.49
CA SER A 40 15.73 13.16 -6.90
C SER A 40 14.72 12.08 -7.30
N LYS A 41 14.15 11.33 -6.35
CA LYS A 41 12.97 10.49 -6.61
C LYS A 41 11.71 11.31 -6.99
N LYS A 42 11.73 12.65 -6.86
CA LYS A 42 10.68 13.55 -7.37
C LYS A 42 10.76 13.88 -8.87
N ILE A 43 11.73 13.34 -9.63
CA ILE A 43 11.91 13.68 -11.06
C ILE A 43 11.89 12.44 -11.98
N LYS A 44 11.11 11.46 -11.64
CA LYS A 44 10.24 10.67 -12.51
C LYS A 44 9.02 10.43 -11.68
N LYS A 45 7.91 11.06 -12.01
CA LYS A 45 6.60 10.58 -11.62
C LYS A 45 6.50 9.21 -12.29
N GLU A 46 7.02 8.17 -11.63
CA GLU A 46 6.58 6.81 -11.92
C GLU A 46 5.07 6.92 -11.78
N GLU A 47 4.33 6.50 -12.79
CA GLU A 47 2.88 6.51 -12.74
C GLU A 47 2.50 5.82 -11.43
N GLU A 48 1.80 6.54 -10.54
CA GLU A 48 1.40 6.01 -9.23
C GLU A 48 0.72 4.66 -9.44
N THR A 49 1.18 3.64 -8.73
CA THR A 49 0.65 2.28 -8.89
C THR A 49 -0.67 2.15 -8.16
N ILE A 50 -1.72 1.79 -8.88
CA ILE A 50 -3.03 1.53 -8.29
C ILE A 50 -3.26 0.03 -8.35
N THR A 51 -3.30 -0.60 -7.20
CA THR A 51 -3.51 -2.05 -7.08
C THR A 51 -4.84 -2.32 -6.40
N LEU A 52 -5.70 -3.08 -7.06
CA LEU A 52 -6.94 -3.62 -6.52
C LEU A 52 -6.73 -5.10 -6.24
N VAL A 53 -6.90 -5.49 -4.98
CA VAL A 53 -6.80 -6.89 -4.57
C VAL A 53 -8.11 -7.40 -4.02
N TYR A 54 -8.32 -8.70 -4.11
CA TYR A 54 -9.49 -9.33 -3.52
C TYR A 54 -9.15 -10.62 -2.79
N GLY A 55 -9.86 -10.84 -1.68
CA GLY A 55 -9.90 -12.09 -0.93
C GLY A 55 -11.31 -12.68 -0.96
N THR A 56 -11.47 -13.89 -1.47
CA THR A 56 -12.77 -14.52 -1.70
C THR A 56 -12.77 -16.00 -1.32
N GLU A 57 -13.89 -16.48 -0.81
CA GLU A 57 -14.14 -17.93 -0.62
C GLU A 57 -15.06 -18.46 -1.71
N THR A 58 -16.20 -17.79 -1.93
CA THR A 58 -17.27 -18.25 -2.81
C THR A 58 -17.31 -17.55 -4.17
N GLY A 59 -16.42 -16.57 -4.38
CA GLY A 59 -16.31 -15.82 -5.64
C GLY A 59 -16.95 -14.42 -5.63
N ASN A 60 -17.74 -14.04 -4.63
CA ASN A 60 -18.42 -12.73 -4.61
C ASN A 60 -17.44 -11.55 -4.67
N ALA A 61 -16.39 -11.54 -3.81
CA ALA A 61 -15.38 -10.49 -3.84
C ALA A 61 -14.60 -10.48 -5.16
N LYS A 62 -14.37 -11.64 -5.77
CA LYS A 62 -13.75 -11.75 -7.09
C LYS A 62 -14.62 -11.08 -8.16
N ASN A 63 -15.90 -11.44 -8.24
CA ASN A 63 -16.81 -10.90 -9.26
C ASN A 63 -16.90 -9.36 -9.11
N LEU A 64 -17.08 -8.87 -7.88
CA LEU A 64 -17.11 -7.43 -7.62
C LEU A 64 -15.79 -6.74 -8.00
N ALA A 65 -14.65 -7.35 -7.71
CA ALA A 65 -13.34 -6.79 -8.09
C ALA A 65 -13.17 -6.68 -9.60
N PHE A 66 -13.66 -7.66 -10.36
CA PHE A 66 -13.69 -7.60 -11.82
C PHE A 66 -14.62 -6.49 -12.34
N ASP A 67 -15.80 -6.30 -11.75
CA ASP A 67 -16.72 -5.23 -12.13
C ASP A 67 -16.10 -3.85 -11.87
N VAL A 68 -15.45 -3.66 -10.72
CA VAL A 68 -14.71 -2.44 -10.38
C VAL A 68 -13.57 -2.20 -11.37
N TYR A 69 -12.81 -3.24 -11.70
CA TYR A 69 -11.71 -3.17 -12.68
C TYR A 69 -12.20 -2.73 -14.07
N GLU A 70 -13.29 -3.32 -14.57
CA GLU A 70 -13.85 -2.95 -15.88
C GLU A 70 -14.44 -1.51 -15.88
N LYS A 71 -15.03 -1.07 -14.76
CA LYS A 71 -15.48 0.32 -14.58
C LYS A 71 -14.29 1.29 -14.60
N ALA A 72 -13.20 0.97 -13.87
CA ALA A 72 -11.98 1.78 -13.85
C ALA A 72 -11.35 1.90 -15.25
N LYS A 73 -11.33 0.81 -15.99
CA LYS A 73 -10.82 0.77 -17.37
C LYS A 73 -11.63 1.66 -18.32
N LYS A 74 -12.95 1.71 -18.17
CA LYS A 74 -13.82 2.63 -18.92
C LYS A 74 -13.49 4.11 -18.62
N GLU A 75 -13.12 4.41 -17.37
CA GLU A 75 -12.66 5.73 -16.92
C GLU A 75 -11.18 6.01 -17.28
N LYS A 76 -10.52 5.12 -18.01
CA LYS A 76 -9.10 5.18 -18.42
C LYS A 76 -8.11 5.21 -17.24
N ILE A 77 -8.50 4.67 -16.09
CA ILE A 77 -7.63 4.52 -14.93
C ILE A 77 -6.90 3.19 -15.02
N LYS A 78 -5.58 3.22 -14.93
CA LYS A 78 -4.74 2.01 -14.94
C LYS A 78 -4.74 1.40 -13.55
N ILE A 79 -5.48 0.32 -13.37
CA ILE A 79 -5.51 -0.47 -12.13
C ILE A 79 -4.94 -1.85 -12.41
N LYS A 80 -4.10 -2.36 -11.50
CA LYS A 80 -3.66 -3.74 -11.48
C LYS A 80 -4.62 -4.55 -10.61
N LEU A 81 -5.26 -5.57 -11.16
CA LEU A 81 -6.16 -6.47 -10.43
C LEU A 81 -5.46 -7.78 -10.10
N ILE A 82 -5.42 -8.17 -8.82
CA ILE A 82 -4.74 -9.37 -8.35
C ILE A 82 -5.54 -10.05 -7.24
N SER A 83 -5.62 -11.38 -7.28
CA SER A 83 -6.08 -12.17 -6.14
C SER A 83 -5.02 -12.19 -5.02
N LEU A 84 -5.45 -12.13 -3.76
CA LEU A 84 -4.52 -12.08 -2.62
C LEU A 84 -3.66 -13.34 -2.45
N ASP A 85 -4.09 -14.48 -2.96
CA ASP A 85 -3.26 -15.69 -3.00
C ASP A 85 -2.13 -15.64 -4.05
N GLN A 86 -2.25 -14.74 -5.05
CA GLN A 86 -1.24 -14.52 -6.09
C GLN A 86 -0.42 -13.24 -5.84
N TYR A 87 -0.81 -12.44 -4.85
CA TYR A 87 -0.14 -11.19 -4.56
C TYR A 87 1.23 -11.42 -3.91
N CYS A 88 2.26 -10.74 -4.42
CA CYS A 88 3.61 -10.79 -3.86
C CYS A 88 3.69 -9.93 -2.61
N LEU A 89 3.68 -10.52 -1.41
CA LEU A 89 3.67 -9.81 -0.12
C LEU A 89 4.84 -8.84 0.07
N ARG A 90 5.98 -9.08 -0.58
CA ARG A 90 7.17 -8.21 -0.52
C ARG A 90 7.00 -6.89 -1.29
N ASP A 91 5.98 -6.79 -2.13
CA ASP A 91 5.71 -5.58 -2.90
C ASP A 91 4.80 -4.60 -2.14
N LEU A 92 4.22 -5.01 -1.00
CA LEU A 92 3.27 -4.20 -0.23
C LEU A 92 3.85 -2.84 0.20
N GLU A 93 5.12 -2.77 0.58
CA GLU A 93 5.80 -1.52 0.96
C GLU A 93 6.05 -0.56 -0.23
N LYS A 94 5.83 -1.03 -1.46
CA LYS A 94 6.05 -0.26 -2.70
C LYS A 94 4.74 0.27 -3.29
N GLU A 95 3.59 -0.16 -2.75
CA GLU A 95 2.29 0.25 -3.25
C GLU A 95 1.98 1.71 -2.90
N ASP A 96 1.53 2.49 -3.88
CA ASP A 96 1.06 3.87 -3.66
C ASP A 96 -0.41 3.89 -3.27
N TYR A 97 -1.25 3.15 -4.02
CA TYR A 97 -2.68 2.98 -3.77
C TYR A 97 -3.03 1.50 -3.72
N PHE A 98 -3.59 1.07 -2.61
CA PHE A 98 -3.92 -0.32 -2.35
C PHE A 98 -5.39 -0.46 -1.94
N PHE A 99 -6.24 -0.85 -2.86
CA PHE A 99 -7.66 -1.05 -2.62
C PHE A 99 -7.98 -2.52 -2.44
N ILE A 100 -8.78 -2.84 -1.44
CA ILE A 100 -9.02 -4.22 -1.01
C ILE A 100 -10.51 -4.52 -1.01
N ILE A 101 -10.91 -5.61 -1.65
CA ILE A 101 -12.25 -6.20 -1.50
C ILE A 101 -12.09 -7.52 -0.76
N MET A 102 -12.65 -7.59 0.47
CA MET A 102 -12.42 -8.70 1.39
C MET A 102 -13.74 -9.34 1.82
N SER A 103 -13.93 -10.61 1.49
CA SER A 103 -15.02 -11.41 2.08
C SER A 103 -14.66 -11.88 3.48
N THR A 104 -15.70 -12.12 4.30
CA THR A 104 -15.57 -12.78 5.59
C THR A 104 -16.10 -14.21 5.48
N HIS A 105 -15.38 -15.17 6.06
CA HIS A 105 -15.75 -16.58 6.06
C HIS A 105 -15.90 -17.12 7.49
N GLY A 106 -16.89 -18.01 7.69
CA GLY A 106 -17.13 -18.68 8.97
C GLY A 106 -17.24 -17.72 10.16
N GLU A 107 -16.51 -17.96 11.21
CA GLU A 107 -16.52 -17.20 12.46
C GLU A 107 -15.65 -15.91 12.38
N GLY A 108 -15.77 -15.16 11.27
CA GLY A 108 -15.04 -13.89 11.09
C GLY A 108 -13.65 -14.04 10.48
N ASN A 109 -13.31 -15.22 9.98
CA ASN A 109 -11.99 -15.49 9.41
C ASN A 109 -11.82 -14.86 8.01
N PRO A 110 -10.59 -14.54 7.59
CA PRO A 110 -10.32 -14.22 6.20
C PRO A 110 -10.59 -15.46 5.33
N PRO A 111 -11.01 -15.27 4.07
CA PRO A 111 -11.14 -16.37 3.12
C PRO A 111 -9.78 -17.04 2.85
N SER A 112 -9.79 -18.29 2.41
CA SER A 112 -8.58 -19.08 2.15
C SER A 112 -7.60 -18.37 1.21
N SER A 113 -8.11 -17.70 0.18
CA SER A 113 -7.31 -16.92 -0.76
C SER A 113 -6.62 -15.67 -0.15
N ALA A 114 -7.07 -15.19 1.00
CA ALA A 114 -6.49 -14.04 1.68
C ALA A 114 -5.65 -14.40 2.91
N LYS A 115 -5.62 -15.67 3.31
CA LYS A 115 -5.00 -16.09 4.57
C LYS A 115 -3.53 -15.70 4.68
N SER A 116 -2.73 -15.94 3.65
CA SER A 116 -1.30 -15.61 3.65
C SER A 116 -1.06 -14.11 3.80
N PHE A 117 -1.85 -13.27 3.13
CA PHE A 117 -1.79 -11.81 3.26
C PHE A 117 -2.19 -11.37 4.67
N PHE A 118 -3.29 -11.90 5.19
CA PHE A 118 -3.81 -11.59 6.52
C PHE A 118 -2.77 -11.93 7.60
N ASP A 119 -2.21 -13.14 7.57
CA ASP A 119 -1.18 -13.58 8.50
C ASP A 119 0.08 -12.71 8.39
N PHE A 120 0.51 -12.36 7.18
CA PHE A 120 1.68 -11.53 6.93
C PHE A 120 1.57 -10.14 7.57
N ILE A 121 0.46 -9.43 7.33
CA ILE A 121 0.28 -8.07 7.89
C ILE A 121 0.14 -8.08 9.42
N HIS A 122 -0.45 -9.14 10.02
CA HIS A 122 -0.65 -9.23 11.46
C HIS A 122 0.59 -9.70 12.22
N GLN A 123 1.40 -10.58 11.64
CA GLN A 123 2.58 -11.16 12.30
C GLN A 123 3.85 -10.32 12.11
N ASN A 124 3.94 -9.53 11.05
CA ASN A 124 5.11 -8.73 10.77
C ASN A 124 5.11 -7.43 11.60
N LYS A 125 5.91 -7.43 12.68
CA LYS A 125 6.03 -6.28 13.59
C LYS A 125 6.82 -5.10 13.01
N ASN A 126 7.63 -5.35 11.99
CA ASN A 126 8.51 -4.35 11.37
C ASN A 126 7.94 -3.77 10.07
N LEU A 127 6.68 -4.07 9.75
CA LEU A 127 6.02 -3.56 8.56
C LEU A 127 5.50 -2.14 8.83
N PHE A 128 5.95 -1.18 8.02
CA PHE A 128 5.49 0.22 8.04
C PHE A 128 5.09 0.67 6.65
N LEU A 129 3.88 1.23 6.50
CA LEU A 129 3.26 1.56 5.22
C LEU A 129 2.91 3.05 5.10
N GLU A 130 3.74 3.93 5.63
CA GLU A 130 3.48 5.39 5.78
C GLU A 130 3.15 6.12 4.46
N ASN A 131 3.54 5.57 3.32
CA ASN A 131 3.27 6.19 2.02
C ASN A 131 2.09 5.56 1.28
N MET A 132 1.60 4.39 1.74
CA MET A 132 0.53 3.66 1.09
C MET A 132 -0.84 4.25 1.43
N LYS A 133 -1.59 4.63 0.42
CA LYS A 133 -2.98 5.06 0.52
C LYS A 133 -3.89 3.87 0.28
N TYR A 134 -4.87 3.66 1.16
CA TYR A 134 -5.70 2.47 1.06
C TYR A 134 -7.18 2.73 1.37
N SER A 135 -8.00 1.80 0.94
CA SER A 135 -9.37 1.62 1.40
C SER A 135 -9.78 0.16 1.33
N VAL A 136 -10.68 -0.24 2.20
CA VAL A 136 -11.22 -1.60 2.27
C VAL A 136 -12.72 -1.58 2.06
N LEU A 137 -13.20 -2.46 1.18
CA LEU A 137 -14.60 -2.86 1.08
C LEU A 137 -14.73 -4.27 1.61
N ALA A 138 -15.45 -4.44 2.70
CA ALA A 138 -15.70 -5.70 3.37
C ALA A 138 -17.07 -6.26 2.98
N LEU A 139 -17.09 -7.49 2.48
CA LEU A 139 -18.31 -8.24 2.20
C LEU A 139 -18.61 -9.20 3.36
N GLY A 140 -19.85 -9.24 3.75
CA GLY A 140 -20.35 -10.14 4.79
C GLY A 140 -21.85 -10.39 4.65
N ASP A 141 -22.43 -10.96 5.69
CA ASP A 141 -23.86 -11.17 5.84
C ASP A 141 -24.22 -10.80 7.28
N LYS A 142 -25.13 -9.83 7.45
CA LYS A 142 -25.56 -9.35 8.77
C LYS A 142 -26.29 -10.38 9.62
N SER A 143 -26.71 -11.49 9.04
CA SER A 143 -27.28 -12.60 9.82
C SER A 143 -26.23 -13.31 10.69
N TYR A 144 -24.94 -13.10 10.42
CA TYR A 144 -23.84 -13.67 11.18
C TYR A 144 -23.26 -12.69 12.20
N THR A 145 -22.84 -13.22 13.36
CA THR A 145 -22.28 -12.43 14.47
C THR A 145 -21.03 -11.64 14.06
N TYR A 146 -20.21 -12.20 13.18
CA TYR A 146 -18.93 -11.63 12.75
C TYR A 146 -19.03 -10.96 11.38
N PHE A 147 -20.10 -10.18 11.18
CA PHE A 147 -20.36 -9.41 9.96
C PHE A 147 -19.15 -8.54 9.56
N CYS A 148 -18.60 -8.79 8.37
CA CYS A 148 -17.47 -8.05 7.79
C CYS A 148 -16.17 -8.05 8.61
N LYS A 149 -16.03 -8.98 9.56
CA LYS A 149 -14.93 -8.98 10.54
C LYS A 149 -13.55 -9.05 9.90
N ALA A 150 -13.33 -9.91 8.90
CA ALA A 150 -12.04 -10.04 8.22
C ALA A 150 -11.60 -8.72 7.56
N GLY A 151 -12.53 -7.99 6.91
CA GLY A 151 -12.25 -6.69 6.34
C GLY A 151 -11.96 -5.61 7.38
N GLU A 152 -12.69 -5.61 8.51
CA GLU A 152 -12.41 -4.72 9.65
C GLU A 152 -11.02 -4.93 10.21
N ASP A 153 -10.61 -6.17 10.39
CA ASP A 153 -9.29 -6.50 10.96
C ASP A 153 -8.16 -6.06 10.01
N VAL A 154 -8.35 -6.25 8.70
CA VAL A 154 -7.40 -5.76 7.70
C VAL A 154 -7.35 -4.23 7.70
N ASP A 155 -8.49 -3.55 7.68
CA ASP A 155 -8.57 -2.08 7.67
C ASP A 155 -7.89 -1.49 8.91
N LYS A 156 -8.21 -2.04 10.10
CA LYS A 156 -7.59 -1.63 11.35
C LYS A 156 -6.08 -1.87 11.33
N ARG A 157 -5.65 -3.05 10.90
CA ARG A 157 -4.22 -3.39 10.89
C ARG A 157 -3.42 -2.50 9.94
N LEU A 158 -3.92 -2.21 8.76
CA LEU A 158 -3.24 -1.31 7.83
C LEU A 158 -3.10 0.11 8.41
N TYR A 159 -4.14 0.59 9.08
CA TYR A 159 -4.07 1.86 9.81
C TYR A 159 -3.01 1.84 10.93
N ASP A 160 -2.98 0.78 11.74
CA ASP A 160 -2.06 0.63 12.87
C ASP A 160 -0.58 0.57 12.42
N ILE A 161 -0.31 0.08 11.21
CA ILE A 161 1.05 0.04 10.62
C ILE A 161 1.38 1.26 9.74
N GLY A 162 0.60 2.35 9.88
CA GLY A 162 0.91 3.66 9.32
C GLY A 162 0.32 3.95 7.94
N ALA A 163 -0.43 3.02 7.32
CA ALA A 163 -1.05 3.29 6.03
C ALA A 163 -2.13 4.38 6.12
N ILE A 164 -2.29 5.17 5.07
CA ILE A 164 -3.19 6.31 5.00
C ILE A 164 -4.55 5.84 4.46
N ARG A 165 -5.56 5.77 5.33
CA ARG A 165 -6.93 5.47 4.90
C ARG A 165 -7.51 6.67 4.15
N VAL A 166 -7.76 6.53 2.84
CA VAL A 166 -8.28 7.62 1.99
C VAL A 166 -9.79 7.62 1.87
N ILE A 167 -10.41 6.46 2.01
CA ILE A 167 -11.87 6.30 2.05
C ILE A 167 -12.18 5.40 3.25
N PRO A 168 -13.21 5.71 4.05
CA PRO A 168 -13.61 4.88 5.18
C PRO A 168 -13.90 3.44 4.77
N LEU A 169 -13.80 2.51 5.73
CA LEU A 169 -14.21 1.13 5.54
C LEU A 169 -15.69 1.05 5.13
N TYR A 170 -15.96 0.39 4.01
CA TYR A 170 -17.32 0.04 3.59
C TYR A 170 -17.64 -1.39 4.02
N LYS A 171 -18.74 -1.55 4.75
CA LYS A 171 -19.24 -2.85 5.19
C LYS A 171 -20.51 -3.17 4.41
N CYS A 172 -20.43 -4.14 3.53
CA CYS A 172 -21.51 -4.51 2.61
C CYS A 172 -22.16 -5.82 3.03
N ASP A 173 -23.48 -5.82 3.04
CA ASP A 173 -24.30 -7.00 3.24
C ASP A 173 -24.43 -7.80 1.93
N VAL A 174 -25.30 -8.81 1.89
CA VAL A 174 -25.54 -9.65 0.71
C VAL A 174 -25.93 -8.85 -0.53
N ASP A 175 -26.67 -7.75 -0.36
CA ASP A 175 -27.05 -6.81 -1.42
C ASP A 175 -26.04 -5.66 -1.54
N TYR A 176 -24.81 -5.99 -1.93
CA TYR A 176 -23.65 -5.09 -1.86
C TYR A 176 -23.52 -4.11 -3.03
N GLU A 177 -24.25 -4.28 -4.13
CA GLU A 177 -24.01 -3.57 -5.39
C GLU A 177 -24.06 -2.05 -5.23
N ASN A 178 -25.08 -1.52 -4.58
CA ASN A 178 -25.24 -0.07 -4.37
C ASN A 178 -24.15 0.53 -3.49
N GLN A 179 -23.69 -0.21 -2.47
CA GLN A 179 -22.63 0.25 -1.58
C GLN A 179 -21.27 0.16 -2.26
N ALA A 180 -21.05 -0.88 -3.04
CA ALA A 180 -19.85 -1.05 -3.85
C ALA A 180 -19.69 0.05 -4.90
N ASP A 181 -20.79 0.45 -5.55
CA ASP A 181 -20.80 1.55 -6.53
C ASP A 181 -20.48 2.90 -5.87
N LYS A 182 -20.98 3.14 -4.66
CA LYS A 182 -20.62 4.34 -3.88
C LYS A 182 -19.12 4.35 -3.55
N TRP A 183 -18.62 3.25 -2.98
CA TRP A 183 -17.20 3.10 -2.65
C TRP A 183 -16.32 3.34 -3.86
N PHE A 184 -16.64 2.74 -4.99
CA PHE A 184 -15.88 2.93 -6.22
C PHE A 184 -15.96 4.39 -6.73
N SER A 185 -17.12 5.03 -6.64
CA SER A 185 -17.29 6.44 -7.02
C SER A 185 -16.43 7.37 -6.15
N GLU A 186 -16.29 7.08 -4.87
CA GLU A 186 -15.41 7.82 -3.96
C GLU A 186 -13.94 7.61 -4.32
N ILE A 187 -13.53 6.38 -4.67
CA ILE A 187 -12.18 6.10 -5.19
C ILE A 187 -11.91 6.92 -6.45
N LEU A 188 -12.83 6.92 -7.41
CA LEU A 188 -12.67 7.69 -8.65
C LEU A 188 -12.52 9.19 -8.39
N ASN A 189 -13.30 9.73 -7.47
CA ASN A 189 -13.23 11.15 -7.11
C ASN A 189 -11.92 11.48 -6.40
N PHE A 190 -11.40 10.55 -5.60
CA PHE A 190 -10.12 10.71 -4.90
C PHE A 190 -8.91 10.65 -5.86
N LEU A 191 -9.00 9.84 -6.92
CA LEU A 191 -7.92 9.66 -7.90
C LEU A 191 -7.87 10.74 -9.01
N LYS A 192 -8.93 11.54 -9.17
CA LYS A 192 -9.01 12.67 -10.13
C LYS A 192 -8.43 13.93 -9.53
#